data_45614808c5a18c201a3ebe9d4c91d66d
#
_entry.id   45614808c5a18c201a3ebe9d4c91d66d
#
_cell.length_a   1.000
_cell.length_b   1.000
_cell.length_c   1.000
_cell.angle_alpha   90.00
_cell.angle_beta   90.00
_cell.angle_gamma   90.00
#
_symmetry.space_group_name_H-M   'P 1'
#
loop_
_entity.id
_entity.type
_entity.pdbx_description
1 polymer ?
#
loop_
_entity_poly.entity_id
_entity_poly.type
_entity_poly.pdbx_seq_one_letter_code
_entity_poly.pdbx_strand_id
1 'polypeptide(L)'
;FEIAGVVRRRVTDIPRELADYRVVTSLDELEAVDVAILCTPTREVEHYALKALEKGIRTVDSFDIHTQIGDLRKTLDAQAKAHDSVAIISAGWDPGTDSVVRALMEACAPKGVTYTNFGPGMSMGHTVAVKAIAGVKAALSMTIPLGTGIHRRMVYIELEEGYKFDEVAQAIRTDDYFA
;
A
#
# COMPACT_ATOMS: atom_id res chain seq x y z
N PHE A 1 -19.11 7.78 -12.08
CA PHE A 1 -17.96 8.43 -11.48
C PHE A 1 -17.24 9.25 -12.56
N GLU A 2 -16.76 10.41 -12.20
CA GLU A 2 -15.92 11.28 -13.03
C GLU A 2 -14.53 11.37 -12.40
N ILE A 3 -13.48 11.33 -13.20
CA ILE A 3 -12.12 11.50 -12.73
C ILE A 3 -11.77 12.97 -12.77
N ALA A 4 -11.75 13.64 -11.61
CA ALA A 4 -11.41 15.05 -11.49
C ALA A 4 -9.95 15.33 -11.87
N GLY A 5 -9.06 14.38 -11.63
CA GLY A 5 -7.66 14.47 -12.03
C GLY A 5 -6.79 13.40 -11.37
N VAL A 6 -5.51 13.41 -11.71
CA VAL A 6 -4.48 12.51 -11.19
C VAL A 6 -3.35 13.33 -10.58
N VAL A 7 -3.09 13.11 -9.29
CA VAL A 7 -1.97 13.76 -8.60
C VAL A 7 -0.73 12.89 -8.73
N ARG A 8 0.38 13.45 -9.21
CA ARG A 8 1.66 12.77 -9.35
C ARG A 8 2.80 13.65 -8.81
N ARG A 9 3.87 13.03 -8.37
CA ARG A 9 5.08 13.77 -7.92
C ARG A 9 5.69 14.66 -9.01
N ARG A 10 5.52 14.26 -10.28
CA ARG A 10 6.02 14.99 -11.46
C ARG A 10 4.99 14.92 -12.56
N VAL A 11 4.85 16.00 -13.30
CA VAL A 11 4.00 16.09 -14.51
C VAL A 11 4.81 15.89 -15.80
N THR A 12 6.09 15.53 -15.68
CA THR A 12 6.91 15.08 -16.80
C THR A 12 6.71 13.59 -17.05
N ASP A 13 6.86 13.15 -18.29
CA ASP A 13 6.76 11.75 -18.70
C ASP A 13 5.43 11.11 -18.28
N ILE A 14 4.33 11.78 -18.62
CA ILE A 14 2.98 11.27 -18.34
C ILE A 14 2.75 9.99 -19.17
N PRO A 15 2.41 8.85 -18.52
CA PRO A 15 2.05 7.64 -19.23
C PRO A 15 0.89 7.88 -20.20
N ARG A 16 0.87 7.14 -21.32
CA ARG A 16 -0.15 7.27 -22.35
C ARG A 16 -1.57 7.06 -21.80
N GLU A 17 -1.71 6.19 -20.82
CA GLU A 17 -2.98 5.87 -20.14
C GLU A 17 -3.56 7.06 -19.36
N LEU A 18 -2.74 8.05 -19.05
CA LEU A 18 -3.14 9.26 -18.33
C LEU A 18 -3.22 10.50 -19.23
N ALA A 19 -2.99 10.35 -20.53
CA ALA A 19 -2.92 11.49 -21.47
C ALA A 19 -4.22 12.30 -21.56
N ASP A 20 -5.37 11.64 -21.37
CA ASP A 20 -6.69 12.26 -21.46
C ASP A 20 -7.17 12.85 -20.12
N TYR A 21 -6.38 12.73 -19.05
CA TYR A 21 -6.75 13.21 -17.72
C TYR A 21 -5.92 14.43 -17.31
N ARG A 22 -6.53 15.29 -16.49
CA ARG A 22 -5.80 16.38 -15.83
C ARG A 22 -4.78 15.80 -14.85
N VAL A 23 -3.49 15.97 -15.13
CA VAL A 23 -2.40 15.52 -14.25
C VAL A 23 -1.78 16.74 -13.58
N VAL A 24 -1.72 16.73 -12.25
CA VAL A 24 -1.26 17.83 -11.40
C VAL A 24 -0.22 17.32 -10.38
N THR A 25 0.44 18.24 -9.67
CA THR A 25 1.42 17.88 -8.64
C THR A 25 0.86 17.95 -7.22
N SER A 26 -0.24 18.66 -7.04
CA SER A 26 -0.91 18.82 -5.73
C SER A 26 -2.41 18.61 -5.86
N LEU A 27 -3.00 18.06 -4.80
CA LEU A 27 -4.46 17.98 -4.64
C LEU A 27 -5.11 19.39 -4.63
N ASP A 28 -4.37 20.41 -4.23
CA ASP A 28 -4.83 21.80 -4.22
C ASP A 28 -5.13 22.38 -5.61
N GLU A 29 -4.60 21.77 -6.64
CA GLU A 29 -4.83 22.16 -8.03
C GLU A 29 -6.13 21.60 -8.60
N LEU A 30 -6.80 20.69 -7.89
CA LEU A 30 -8.06 20.06 -8.31
C LEU A 30 -9.23 20.70 -7.57
N GLU A 31 -10.34 20.89 -8.30
CA GLU A 31 -11.59 21.41 -7.77
C GLU A 31 -12.65 20.30 -7.68
N ALA A 32 -13.58 20.45 -6.73
CA ALA A 32 -14.75 19.56 -6.58
C ALA A 32 -14.40 18.06 -6.48
N VAL A 33 -13.39 17.73 -5.66
CA VAL A 33 -13.01 16.34 -5.41
C VAL A 33 -13.81 15.78 -4.24
N ASP A 34 -14.64 14.76 -4.47
CA ASP A 34 -15.40 14.08 -3.42
C ASP A 34 -14.59 12.98 -2.74
N VAL A 35 -13.77 12.26 -3.51
CA VAL A 35 -13.02 11.08 -3.04
C VAL A 35 -11.62 11.06 -3.65
N ALA A 36 -10.62 10.80 -2.82
CA ALA A 36 -9.25 10.53 -3.23
C ALA A 36 -8.95 9.02 -3.08
N ILE A 37 -8.58 8.35 -4.18
CA ILE A 37 -8.05 6.99 -4.17
C ILE A 37 -6.53 7.08 -4.07
N LEU A 38 -5.98 6.61 -2.96
CA LEU A 38 -4.55 6.71 -2.66
C LEU A 38 -3.77 5.52 -3.23
N CYS A 39 -3.25 5.68 -4.43
CA CYS A 39 -2.39 4.71 -5.11
C CYS A 39 -0.89 4.98 -4.81
N THR A 40 -0.58 5.35 -3.58
CA THR A 40 0.76 5.69 -3.13
C THR A 40 1.46 4.49 -2.49
N PRO A 41 2.81 4.51 -2.34
CA PRO A 41 3.48 3.55 -1.48
C PRO A 41 2.86 3.55 -0.08
N THR A 42 2.75 2.37 0.54
CA THR A 42 2.04 2.19 1.81
C THR A 42 2.49 3.16 2.91
N ARG A 43 3.78 3.46 3.00
CA ARG A 43 4.38 4.37 4.00
C ARG A 43 3.98 5.85 3.81
N GLU A 44 3.48 6.20 2.64
CA GLU A 44 3.05 7.57 2.31
C GLU A 44 1.53 7.77 2.51
N VAL A 45 0.79 6.67 2.72
CA VAL A 45 -0.68 6.69 2.81
C VAL A 45 -1.17 7.64 3.88
N GLU A 46 -0.66 7.52 5.11
CA GLU A 46 -1.08 8.38 6.23
C GLU A 46 -0.95 9.87 5.89
N HIS A 47 0.19 10.26 5.35
CA HIS A 47 0.48 11.64 4.98
C HIS A 47 -0.52 12.20 3.96
N TYR A 48 -0.80 11.46 2.89
CA TYR A 48 -1.74 11.91 1.87
C TYR A 48 -3.20 11.81 2.32
N ALA A 49 -3.54 10.80 3.12
CA ALA A 49 -4.87 10.67 3.69
C ALA A 49 -5.20 11.85 4.60
N LEU A 50 -4.31 12.22 5.53
CA LEU A 50 -4.50 13.37 6.42
C LEU A 50 -4.74 14.66 5.64
N LYS A 51 -3.96 14.92 4.60
CA LYS A 51 -4.12 16.11 3.74
C LYS A 51 -5.46 16.15 3.02
N ALA A 52 -5.93 15.01 2.52
CA ALA A 52 -7.22 14.93 1.83
C ALA A 52 -8.38 15.12 2.83
N LEU A 53 -8.33 14.44 3.98
CA LEU A 53 -9.33 14.53 5.03
C LEU A 53 -9.45 15.95 5.60
N GLU A 54 -8.32 16.68 5.77
CA GLU A 54 -8.29 18.08 6.20
C GLU A 54 -9.12 19.00 5.29
N LYS A 55 -9.27 18.63 4.02
CA LYS A 55 -10.10 19.32 3.03
C LYS A 55 -11.54 18.81 2.95
N GLY A 56 -11.93 17.88 3.83
CA GLY A 56 -13.23 17.21 3.77
C GLY A 56 -13.34 16.17 2.65
N ILE A 57 -12.25 15.84 1.96
CA ILE A 57 -12.23 14.85 0.88
C ILE A 57 -12.14 13.47 1.50
N ARG A 58 -13.04 12.57 1.10
CA ARG A 58 -13.03 11.17 1.53
C ARG A 58 -11.84 10.43 0.95
N THR A 59 -11.31 9.45 1.67
CA THR A 59 -10.15 8.67 1.20
C THR A 59 -10.43 7.18 1.12
N VAL A 60 -9.79 6.53 0.16
CA VAL A 60 -9.72 5.07 0.04
C VAL A 60 -8.26 4.70 -0.22
N ASP A 61 -7.72 3.76 0.57
CA ASP A 61 -6.34 3.31 0.43
C ASP A 61 -6.21 1.78 0.47
N SER A 62 -5.03 1.29 0.16
CA SER A 62 -4.65 -0.11 0.26
C SER A 62 -3.47 -0.33 1.22
N PHE A 63 -3.45 0.42 2.33
CA PHE A 63 -2.41 0.28 3.36
C PHE A 63 -2.28 -1.16 3.84
N ASP A 64 -1.05 -1.69 3.88
CA ASP A 64 -0.78 -3.12 4.07
C ASP A 64 0.28 -3.44 5.15
N ILE A 65 0.69 -2.47 5.96
CA ILE A 65 1.54 -2.74 7.13
C ILE A 65 0.65 -3.21 8.27
N HIS A 66 0.43 -4.53 8.36
CA HIS A 66 -0.53 -5.16 9.25
C HIS A 66 -0.43 -4.71 10.70
N THR A 67 0.77 -4.61 11.23
CA THR A 67 1.04 -4.21 12.62
C THR A 67 0.63 -2.77 12.92
N GLN A 68 0.52 -1.90 11.92
CA GLN A 68 0.23 -0.47 12.06
C GLN A 68 -1.21 -0.09 11.70
N ILE A 69 -2.03 -1.02 11.17
CA ILE A 69 -3.42 -0.73 10.74
C ILE A 69 -4.25 -0.15 11.88
N GLY A 70 -4.10 -0.69 13.09
CA GLY A 70 -4.86 -0.23 14.26
C GLY A 70 -4.58 1.21 14.65
N ASP A 71 -3.34 1.66 14.54
CA ASP A 71 -2.94 3.02 14.86
C ASP A 71 -3.27 3.99 13.73
N LEU A 72 -3.02 3.60 12.47
CA LEU A 72 -3.49 4.36 11.31
C LEU A 72 -4.99 4.63 11.38
N ARG A 73 -5.79 3.59 11.72
CA ARG A 73 -7.24 3.75 11.87
C ARG A 73 -7.60 4.81 12.91
N LYS A 74 -6.96 4.83 14.08
CA LYS A 74 -7.21 5.82 15.12
C LYS A 74 -6.88 7.24 14.64
N THR A 75 -5.74 7.39 13.99
CA THR A 75 -5.28 8.68 13.45
C THR A 75 -6.26 9.22 12.41
N LEU A 76 -6.62 8.40 11.42
CA LEU A 76 -7.51 8.83 10.35
C LEU A 76 -8.96 8.99 10.79
N ASP A 77 -9.45 8.21 11.77
CA ASP A 77 -10.77 8.37 12.38
C ASP A 77 -10.91 9.73 13.07
N ALA A 78 -9.89 10.14 13.82
CA ALA A 78 -9.88 11.43 14.48
C ALA A 78 -9.92 12.59 13.46
N GLN A 79 -9.11 12.51 12.42
CA GLN A 79 -9.05 13.52 11.37
C GLN A 79 -10.34 13.57 10.53
N ALA A 80 -10.88 12.40 10.16
CA ALA A 80 -12.13 12.32 9.40
C ALA A 80 -13.30 12.92 10.18
N LYS A 81 -13.43 12.64 11.48
CA LYS A 81 -14.45 13.24 12.35
C LYS A 81 -14.29 14.75 12.50
N ALA A 82 -13.06 15.26 12.58
CA ALA A 82 -12.79 16.68 12.69
C ALA A 82 -13.20 17.46 11.44
N HIS A 83 -13.25 16.83 10.28
CA HIS A 83 -13.52 17.46 8.98
C HIS A 83 -14.76 16.93 8.27
N ASP A 84 -15.68 16.29 8.98
CA ASP A 84 -16.92 15.68 8.44
C ASP A 84 -16.68 14.82 7.21
N SER A 85 -15.67 13.97 7.26
CA SER A 85 -15.21 13.13 6.18
C SER A 85 -15.15 11.65 6.57
N VAL A 86 -14.71 10.79 5.65
CA VAL A 86 -14.60 9.34 5.84
C VAL A 86 -13.29 8.83 5.24
N ALA A 87 -12.62 7.95 5.96
CA ALA A 87 -11.48 7.19 5.46
C ALA A 87 -11.83 5.70 5.39
N ILE A 88 -11.65 5.09 4.23
CA ILE A 88 -11.70 3.63 4.03
C ILE A 88 -10.26 3.16 3.91
N ILE A 89 -9.78 2.45 4.92
CA ILE A 89 -8.39 2.01 4.99
C ILE A 89 -8.26 0.54 4.60
N SER A 90 -7.07 0.16 4.12
CA SER A 90 -6.72 -1.24 3.85
C SER A 90 -7.71 -1.94 2.90
N ALA A 91 -8.21 -1.22 1.90
CA ALA A 91 -9.17 -1.71 0.91
C ALA A 91 -8.47 -2.39 -0.29
N GLY A 92 -7.37 -3.09 -0.04
CA GLY A 92 -6.63 -3.84 -1.04
C GLY A 92 -7.11 -5.29 -1.16
N TRP A 93 -6.16 -6.19 -1.36
CA TRP A 93 -6.41 -7.64 -1.41
C TRP A 93 -6.25 -8.27 -0.02
N ASP A 94 -5.06 -8.17 0.57
CA ASP A 94 -4.74 -8.64 1.92
C ASP A 94 -3.77 -7.64 2.59
N PRO A 95 -4.29 -6.80 3.46
CA PRO A 95 -5.67 -6.70 3.97
C PRO A 95 -6.65 -6.13 2.94
N GLY A 96 -7.90 -6.58 3.00
CA GLY A 96 -8.99 -6.14 2.15
C GLY A 96 -9.93 -7.27 1.75
N THR A 97 -10.07 -7.55 0.46
CA THR A 97 -11.02 -8.55 -0.07
C THR A 97 -10.79 -9.94 0.52
N ASP A 98 -9.54 -10.40 0.62
CA ASP A 98 -9.21 -11.71 1.20
C ASP A 98 -9.62 -11.79 2.67
N SER A 99 -9.41 -10.71 3.43
CA SER A 99 -9.82 -10.62 4.84
C SER A 99 -11.34 -10.75 5.00
N VAL A 100 -12.13 -10.12 4.12
CA VAL A 100 -13.59 -10.23 4.11
C VAL A 100 -14.03 -11.66 3.79
N VAL A 101 -13.42 -12.28 2.78
CA VAL A 101 -13.72 -13.68 2.41
C VAL A 101 -13.40 -14.62 3.57
N ARG A 102 -12.26 -14.45 4.25
CA ARG A 102 -11.91 -15.27 5.43
C ARG A 102 -12.92 -15.12 6.55
N ALA A 103 -13.37 -13.90 6.84
CA ALA A 103 -14.39 -13.66 7.87
C ALA A 103 -15.73 -14.34 7.53
N LEU A 104 -16.16 -14.32 6.27
CA LEU A 104 -17.34 -15.02 5.81
C LEU A 104 -17.18 -16.55 5.93
N MET A 105 -16.02 -17.08 5.56
CA MET A 105 -15.73 -18.52 5.71
C MET A 105 -15.74 -18.96 7.17
N GLU A 106 -15.19 -18.14 8.08
CA GLU A 106 -15.23 -18.39 9.52
C GLU A 106 -16.67 -18.41 10.06
N ALA A 107 -17.52 -17.47 9.60
CA ALA A 107 -18.93 -17.46 9.96
C ALA A 107 -19.69 -18.72 9.50
N CYS A 108 -19.36 -19.23 8.29
CA CYS A 108 -19.98 -20.44 7.75
C CYS A 108 -19.44 -21.73 8.39
N ALA A 109 -18.19 -21.76 8.81
CA ALA A 109 -17.51 -22.92 9.38
C ALA A 109 -16.64 -22.54 10.59
N PRO A 110 -17.25 -22.20 11.75
CA PRO A 110 -16.53 -21.64 12.92
C PRO A 110 -15.45 -22.53 13.51
N LYS A 111 -15.50 -23.84 13.22
CA LYS A 111 -14.48 -24.83 13.64
C LYS A 111 -13.53 -25.23 12.50
N GLY A 112 -13.70 -24.61 11.35
CA GLY A 112 -12.84 -24.85 10.18
C GLY A 112 -11.48 -24.18 10.33
N VAL A 113 -10.56 -24.58 9.45
CA VAL A 113 -9.27 -23.93 9.28
C VAL A 113 -9.20 -23.35 7.86
N THR A 114 -8.92 -22.06 7.77
CA THR A 114 -8.80 -21.37 6.48
C THR A 114 -7.33 -21.28 6.10
N TYR A 115 -7.02 -21.65 4.87
CA TYR A 115 -5.70 -21.48 4.28
C TYR A 115 -5.79 -20.53 3.09
N THR A 116 -4.94 -19.51 3.06
CA THR A 116 -4.72 -18.67 1.88
C THR A 116 -3.46 -19.14 1.16
N ASN A 117 -3.61 -19.61 -0.08
CA ASN A 117 -2.49 -19.99 -0.91
C ASN A 117 -2.22 -18.91 -1.95
N PHE A 118 -1.10 -18.21 -1.80
CA PHE A 118 -0.61 -17.30 -2.82
C PHE A 118 0.06 -18.08 -3.94
N GLY A 119 -0.24 -17.73 -5.21
CA GLY A 119 0.47 -18.28 -6.35
C GLY A 119 1.95 -17.87 -6.36
N PRO A 120 2.82 -18.64 -7.05
CA PRO A 120 4.20 -18.21 -7.27
C PRO A 120 4.24 -16.97 -8.15
N GLY A 121 5.09 -16.01 -7.82
CA GLY A 121 5.24 -14.83 -8.66
C GLY A 121 5.81 -13.63 -7.93
N MET A 122 5.95 -12.55 -8.68
CA MET A 122 6.44 -11.28 -8.16
C MET A 122 5.42 -10.64 -7.22
N SER A 123 5.91 -10.21 -6.06
CA SER A 123 5.13 -9.40 -5.13
C SER A 123 5.45 -7.92 -5.33
N MET A 124 4.50 -7.16 -5.86
CA MET A 124 4.69 -5.74 -6.16
C MET A 124 4.95 -4.92 -4.90
N GLY A 125 4.11 -5.05 -3.87
CA GLY A 125 4.25 -4.30 -2.61
C GLY A 125 5.60 -4.55 -1.95
N HIS A 126 5.99 -5.82 -1.79
CA HIS A 126 7.28 -6.19 -1.21
C HIS A 126 8.47 -5.72 -2.06
N THR A 127 8.34 -5.76 -3.38
CA THR A 127 9.38 -5.23 -4.29
C THR A 127 9.57 -3.72 -4.07
N VAL A 128 8.49 -2.97 -3.95
CA VAL A 128 8.54 -1.51 -3.66
C VAL A 128 9.12 -1.25 -2.28
N ALA A 129 8.72 -2.02 -1.27
CA ALA A 129 9.25 -1.88 0.09
C ALA A 129 10.75 -2.14 0.15
N VAL A 130 11.26 -3.19 -0.50
CA VAL A 130 12.71 -3.46 -0.59
C VAL A 130 13.45 -2.32 -1.29
N LYS A 131 12.89 -1.78 -2.38
CA LYS A 131 13.49 -0.64 -3.09
C LYS A 131 13.60 0.64 -2.26
N ALA A 132 12.80 0.78 -1.22
CA ALA A 132 12.85 1.92 -0.31
C ALA A 132 13.96 1.82 0.74
N ILE A 133 14.61 0.67 0.88
CA ILE A 133 15.73 0.47 1.80
C ILE A 133 17.00 1.15 1.25
N ALA A 134 17.69 1.88 2.10
CA ALA A 134 18.93 2.56 1.72
C ALA A 134 19.98 1.57 1.18
N GLY A 135 20.62 1.91 0.08
CA GLY A 135 21.61 1.07 -0.59
C GLY A 135 21.04 0.06 -1.59
N VAL A 136 19.73 0.01 -1.77
CA VAL A 136 19.09 -0.83 -2.79
C VAL A 136 18.86 -0.02 -4.07
N LYS A 137 19.63 -0.28 -5.11
CA LYS A 137 19.47 0.31 -6.44
C LYS A 137 18.29 -0.29 -7.20
N ALA A 138 18.16 -1.62 -7.18
CA ALA A 138 17.05 -2.35 -7.78
C ALA A 138 16.69 -3.57 -6.94
N ALA A 139 15.42 -3.97 -6.97
CA ALA A 139 14.95 -5.14 -6.24
C ALA A 139 13.83 -5.87 -6.98
N LEU A 140 13.70 -7.15 -6.67
CA LEU A 140 12.62 -8.02 -7.06
C LEU A 140 12.30 -8.96 -5.90
N SER A 141 11.07 -8.94 -5.41
CA SER A 141 10.58 -9.89 -4.39
C SER A 141 9.65 -10.92 -5.03
N MET A 142 9.98 -12.20 -4.88
CA MET A 142 9.21 -13.33 -5.38
C MET A 142 8.54 -14.06 -4.22
N THR A 143 7.25 -14.34 -4.36
CA THR A 143 6.51 -15.23 -3.46
C THR A 143 6.68 -16.68 -3.92
N ILE A 144 7.11 -17.56 -3.02
CA ILE A 144 7.30 -19.00 -3.28
C ILE A 144 6.39 -19.75 -2.30
N PRO A 145 5.24 -20.28 -2.76
CA PRO A 145 4.34 -21.07 -1.92
C PRO A 145 5.03 -22.36 -1.45
N LEU A 146 4.82 -22.71 -0.19
CA LEU A 146 5.29 -23.95 0.40
C LEU A 146 4.15 -24.94 0.71
N GLY A 147 2.91 -24.57 0.39
CA GLY A 147 1.69 -25.27 0.79
C GLY A 147 1.23 -24.85 2.19
N THR A 148 0.01 -25.30 2.55
CA THR A 148 -0.60 -25.04 3.87
C THR A 148 -0.69 -23.56 4.29
N GLY A 149 -0.81 -22.64 3.33
CA GLY A 149 -0.86 -21.20 3.58
C GLY A 149 0.50 -20.54 3.88
N ILE A 150 1.58 -21.33 3.93
CA ILE A 150 2.93 -20.83 4.18
C ILE A 150 3.62 -20.49 2.85
N HIS A 151 4.38 -19.41 2.83
CA HIS A 151 5.21 -19.04 1.69
C HIS A 151 6.55 -18.48 2.15
N ARG A 152 7.55 -18.59 1.27
CA ARG A 152 8.84 -17.91 1.41
C ARG A 152 8.89 -16.73 0.45
N ARG A 153 9.69 -15.74 0.83
CA ARG A 153 10.07 -14.66 -0.08
C ARG A 153 11.52 -14.85 -0.50
N MET A 154 11.72 -14.87 -1.81
CA MET A 154 13.04 -14.77 -2.39
C MET A 154 13.23 -13.32 -2.85
N VAL A 155 14.19 -12.63 -2.26
CA VAL A 155 14.44 -11.22 -2.55
C VAL A 155 15.77 -11.12 -3.29
N TYR A 156 15.73 -10.57 -4.50
CA TYR A 156 16.90 -10.23 -5.30
C TYR A 156 17.14 -8.74 -5.20
N ILE A 157 18.36 -8.33 -4.96
CA ILE A 157 18.74 -6.91 -4.87
C ILE A 157 19.97 -6.62 -5.73
N GLU A 158 19.98 -5.43 -6.33
CA GLU A 158 21.16 -4.77 -6.85
C GLU A 158 21.54 -3.65 -5.87
N LEU A 159 22.78 -3.61 -5.45
CA LEU A 159 23.27 -2.62 -4.49
C LEU A 159 23.68 -1.32 -5.18
N GLU A 160 23.48 -0.22 -4.50
CA GLU A 160 24.13 1.04 -4.83
C GLU A 160 25.63 0.97 -4.53
N GLU A 161 26.41 1.81 -5.21
CA GLU A 161 27.86 1.90 -4.99
C GLU A 161 28.18 2.30 -3.55
N GLY A 162 29.13 1.62 -2.92
CA GLY A 162 29.57 1.87 -1.55
C GLY A 162 28.81 1.11 -0.47
N TYR A 163 27.71 0.42 -0.78
CA TYR A 163 26.97 -0.39 0.18
C TYR A 163 27.42 -1.84 0.20
N LYS A 164 27.35 -2.47 1.38
CA LYS A 164 27.69 -3.89 1.57
C LYS A 164 26.42 -4.74 1.68
N PHE A 165 26.48 -5.94 1.12
CA PHE A 165 25.36 -6.87 1.11
C PHE A 165 24.81 -7.15 2.52
N ASP A 166 25.69 -7.44 3.47
CA ASP A 166 25.26 -7.83 4.83
C ASP A 166 24.54 -6.67 5.56
N GLU A 167 24.96 -5.43 5.35
CA GLU A 167 24.33 -4.25 5.92
C GLU A 167 22.91 -4.06 5.37
N VAL A 168 22.76 -4.14 4.04
CA VAL A 168 21.47 -4.01 3.38
C VAL A 168 20.55 -5.20 3.68
N ALA A 169 21.09 -6.42 3.69
CA ALA A 169 20.32 -7.62 4.05
C ALA A 169 19.82 -7.56 5.50
N GLN A 170 20.62 -7.02 6.43
CA GLN A 170 20.18 -6.81 7.80
C GLN A 170 19.08 -5.73 7.88
N ALA A 171 19.24 -4.62 7.17
CA ALA A 171 18.23 -3.57 7.12
C ALA A 171 16.88 -4.09 6.60
N ILE A 172 16.89 -4.95 5.56
CA ILE A 172 15.67 -5.61 5.06
C ILE A 172 15.04 -6.50 6.14
N ARG A 173 15.83 -7.30 6.85
CA ARG A 173 15.32 -8.25 7.87
C ARG A 173 14.73 -7.57 9.09
N THR A 174 15.18 -6.37 9.42
CA THR A 174 14.73 -5.60 10.60
C THR A 174 13.74 -4.50 10.27
N ASP A 175 13.34 -4.37 9.03
CA ASP A 175 12.36 -3.39 8.61
C ASP A 175 10.94 -3.86 8.99
N ASP A 176 10.13 -2.96 9.56
CA ASP A 176 8.80 -3.23 10.09
C ASP A 176 7.83 -3.82 9.06
N TYR A 177 8.08 -3.58 7.76
CA TYR A 177 7.27 -4.14 6.68
C TYR A 177 7.47 -5.65 6.50
N PHE A 178 8.63 -6.18 6.94
CA PHE A 178 9.01 -7.60 6.79
C PHE A 178 9.04 -8.36 8.12
N ALA A 179 8.82 -7.68 9.24
CA ALA A 179 8.82 -8.25 10.59
C ALA A 179 7.56 -9.10 10.88
#